data_dd276074f7ead77a56b16745657663df
#
_entry.id   dd276074f7ead77a56b16745657663df
#
_cell.length_a   1.000
_cell.length_b   1.000
_cell.length_c   1.000
_cell.angle_alpha   90.00
_cell.angle_beta   90.00
_cell.angle_gamma   90.00
#
_symmetry.space_group_name_H-M   'P 1'
#
loop_
_entity.id
_entity.type
_entity.pdbx_description
1 polymer ?
#
loop_
_entity_poly.entity_id
_entity_poly.type
_entity_poly.pdbx_seq_one_letter_code
_entity_poly.pdbx_strand_id
1 'polypeptide(L)'
;EKIVLVGRNGVGKTTLIKALLADAPGQPPSPGDIDSGSVRWGHEVSIGYFAQDHTGAIAHGLTAVEWLHQFDPDASKQDIHGLLGQMLFAGEEGYKPTAALSGGETARLLFCRIMLQKPNVLILDEPTNHLDLESINALSVALQKYEGTVFLVTHDEDLMDAVATRVWKVAHGHVHDFKGTHEEFEAATATTPK
;
A
#
# COMPACT_ATOMS: atom_id res chain seq x y z
N GLU A 1 -3.42 12.53 -5.41
CA GLU A 1 -3.60 11.65 -6.59
C GLU A 1 -3.52 10.18 -6.20
N LYS A 2 -4.23 9.33 -6.95
CA LYS A 2 -4.18 7.86 -6.77
C LYS A 2 -3.77 7.22 -8.09
N ILE A 3 -2.51 6.81 -8.14
CA ILE A 3 -1.83 6.32 -9.33
C ILE A 3 -1.80 4.79 -9.27
N VAL A 4 -2.50 4.14 -10.21
CA VAL A 4 -2.48 2.68 -10.33
C VAL A 4 -1.47 2.27 -11.41
N LEU A 5 -0.59 1.33 -11.07
CA LEU A 5 0.40 0.78 -11.99
C LEU A 5 -0.15 -0.49 -12.64
N VAL A 6 -0.40 -0.44 -13.94
CA VAL A 6 -0.89 -1.59 -14.72
C VAL A 6 0.17 -2.11 -15.67
N GLY A 7 0.12 -3.39 -15.98
CA GLY A 7 1.04 -4.05 -16.90
C GLY A 7 1.18 -5.54 -16.62
N ARG A 8 1.71 -6.29 -17.59
CA ARG A 8 1.88 -7.76 -17.47
C ARG A 8 2.76 -8.12 -16.28
N ASN A 9 2.61 -9.35 -15.77
CA ASN A 9 3.50 -9.87 -14.74
C ASN A 9 4.95 -9.91 -15.24
N GLY A 10 5.89 -9.53 -14.37
CA GLY A 10 7.31 -9.48 -14.72
C GLY A 10 7.76 -8.28 -15.57
N VAL A 11 6.86 -7.33 -15.90
CA VAL A 11 7.21 -6.16 -16.73
C VAL A 11 8.03 -5.10 -15.97
N GLY A 12 8.20 -5.24 -14.65
CA GLY A 12 9.00 -4.33 -13.83
C GLY A 12 8.21 -3.38 -12.92
N LYS A 13 6.92 -3.65 -12.63
CA LYS A 13 6.13 -2.82 -11.70
C LYS A 13 6.78 -2.71 -10.33
N THR A 14 7.09 -3.85 -9.70
CA THR A 14 7.78 -3.90 -8.40
C THR A 14 9.19 -3.30 -8.46
N THR A 15 9.90 -3.46 -9.59
CA THR A 15 11.21 -2.83 -9.80
C THR A 15 11.09 -1.31 -9.83
N LEU A 16 10.06 -0.76 -10.48
CA LEU A 16 9.76 0.66 -10.48
C LEU A 16 9.45 1.16 -9.06
N ILE A 17 8.62 0.42 -8.30
CA ILE A 17 8.34 0.75 -6.90
C ILE A 17 9.63 0.77 -6.07
N LYS A 18 10.51 -0.22 -6.21
CA LYS A 18 11.79 -0.28 -5.52
C LYS A 18 12.71 0.89 -5.90
N ALA A 19 12.72 1.27 -7.18
CA ALA A 19 13.46 2.44 -7.64
C ALA A 19 12.92 3.74 -7.02
N LEU A 20 11.60 3.90 -6.91
CA LEU A 20 10.99 5.03 -6.20
C LEU A 20 11.37 5.08 -4.71
N LEU A 21 11.58 3.93 -4.09
CA LEU A 21 11.93 3.81 -2.66
C LEU A 21 13.42 3.95 -2.39
N ALA A 22 14.30 3.88 -3.38
CA ALA A 22 15.76 3.83 -3.20
C ALA A 22 16.31 5.01 -2.39
N ASP A 23 15.78 6.23 -2.61
CA ASP A 23 16.14 7.45 -1.89
C ASP A 23 14.95 8.03 -1.09
N ALA A 24 14.02 7.17 -0.66
CA ALA A 24 12.80 7.59 0.01
C ALA A 24 13.08 8.00 1.48
N PRO A 25 12.56 9.15 1.93
CA PRO A 25 12.72 9.58 3.32
C PRO A 25 12.15 8.58 4.31
N GLY A 26 12.92 8.22 5.35
CA GLY A 26 12.47 7.35 6.44
C GLY A 26 12.35 5.86 6.08
N GLN A 27 12.70 5.46 4.87
CA GLN A 27 12.80 4.07 4.48
C GLN A 27 14.26 3.58 4.64
N PRO A 28 14.47 2.31 5.06
CA PRO A 28 15.81 1.74 5.00
C PRO A 28 16.30 1.76 3.55
N PRO A 29 17.60 1.97 3.30
CA PRO A 29 18.14 1.92 1.95
C PRO A 29 17.72 0.58 1.32
N SER A 30 16.83 0.65 0.35
CA SER A 30 16.49 -0.55 -0.43
C SER A 30 17.64 -0.75 -1.42
N PRO A 31 18.22 -1.94 -1.51
CA PRO A 31 19.14 -2.25 -2.60
C PRO A 31 18.35 -2.41 -3.90
N GLY A 32 17.74 -1.33 -4.34
CA GLY A 32 17.17 -1.19 -5.68
C GLY A 32 18.22 -0.51 -6.52
N ASP A 33 19.01 -1.29 -7.23
CA ASP A 33 19.98 -0.74 -8.17
C ASP A 33 19.21 0.06 -9.23
N ILE A 34 19.31 1.38 -9.15
CA ILE A 34 18.91 2.27 -10.25
C ILE A 34 20.09 2.25 -11.22
N ASP A 35 19.95 1.56 -12.34
CA ASP A 35 21.01 1.46 -13.36
C ASP A 35 21.42 2.84 -13.90
N SER A 36 20.45 3.76 -14.00
CA SER A 36 20.69 5.14 -14.43
C SER A 36 19.53 6.06 -14.03
N GLY A 37 19.82 7.34 -13.87
CA GLY A 37 18.84 8.35 -13.45
C GLY A 37 18.86 8.60 -11.94
N SER A 38 17.88 9.34 -11.44
CA SER A 38 17.70 9.61 -10.02
C SER A 38 16.24 9.85 -9.69
N VAL A 39 15.81 9.48 -8.50
CA VAL A 39 14.52 9.83 -7.93
C VAL A 39 14.73 10.96 -6.93
N ARG A 40 13.86 11.97 -6.97
CA ARG A 40 13.91 13.07 -5.99
C ARG A 40 12.53 13.28 -5.40
N TRP A 41 12.41 13.09 -4.11
CA TRP A 41 11.20 13.40 -3.36
C TRP A 41 11.16 14.88 -2.97
N GLY A 42 9.95 15.41 -2.86
CA GLY A 42 9.75 16.78 -2.40
C GLY A 42 10.10 16.95 -0.91
N HIS A 43 10.16 18.19 -0.46
CA HIS A 43 10.32 18.52 0.95
C HIS A 43 9.07 18.04 1.73
N GLU A 44 9.27 17.60 2.98
CA GLU A 44 8.20 17.10 3.87
C GLU A 44 7.44 15.86 3.37
N VAL A 45 7.99 15.10 2.42
CA VAL A 45 7.41 13.82 2.03
C VAL A 45 7.65 12.78 3.11
N SER A 46 6.56 12.13 3.54
CA SER A 46 6.56 10.98 4.43
C SER A 46 5.92 9.81 3.71
N ILE A 47 6.63 8.68 3.62
CA ILE A 47 6.23 7.54 2.81
C ILE A 47 5.83 6.37 3.70
N GLY A 48 4.60 5.89 3.52
CA GLY A 48 4.15 4.59 4.00
C GLY A 48 4.29 3.54 2.91
N TYR A 49 5.08 2.51 3.16
CA TYR A 49 5.28 1.43 2.21
C TYR A 49 4.71 0.11 2.72
N PHE A 50 3.89 -0.52 1.88
CA PHE A 50 3.39 -1.87 2.06
C PHE A 50 4.01 -2.77 0.99
N ALA A 51 4.93 -3.64 1.41
CA ALA A 51 5.65 -4.56 0.52
C ALA A 51 4.78 -5.76 0.14
N GLN A 52 5.03 -6.36 -1.01
CA GLN A 52 4.40 -7.60 -1.44
C GLN A 52 4.73 -8.77 -0.50
N ASP A 53 5.97 -8.86 -0.03
CA ASP A 53 6.40 -9.82 1.00
C ASP A 53 6.63 -9.08 2.33
N HIS A 54 5.85 -9.45 3.31
CA HIS A 54 5.92 -8.92 4.67
C HIS A 54 6.23 -10.01 5.71
N THR A 55 6.81 -11.13 5.26
CA THR A 55 7.29 -12.20 6.14
C THR A 55 8.30 -11.64 7.16
N GLY A 56 8.05 -11.84 8.44
CA GLY A 56 8.90 -11.32 9.50
C GLY A 56 8.78 -9.82 9.80
N ALA A 57 7.86 -9.10 9.15
CA ALA A 57 7.64 -7.67 9.39
C ALA A 57 7.06 -7.36 10.79
N ILE A 58 6.43 -8.35 11.42
CA ILE A 58 5.84 -8.25 12.75
C ILE A 58 6.65 -9.10 13.73
N ALA A 59 7.19 -8.44 14.75
CA ALA A 59 7.91 -9.13 15.83
C ALA A 59 6.92 -9.97 16.69
N HIS A 60 7.36 -11.18 17.07
CA HIS A 60 6.60 -12.04 17.96
C HIS A 60 6.75 -11.62 19.44
N GLY A 61 5.82 -12.07 20.26
CA GLY A 61 5.88 -11.90 21.72
C GLY A 61 5.02 -10.77 22.29
N LEU A 62 4.27 -10.06 21.43
CA LEU A 62 3.34 -9.00 21.80
C LEU A 62 1.93 -9.34 21.31
N THR A 63 0.93 -8.66 21.84
CA THR A 63 -0.40 -8.60 21.24
C THR A 63 -0.43 -7.59 20.09
N ALA A 64 -1.44 -7.64 19.22
CA ALA A 64 -1.59 -6.69 18.11
C ALA A 64 -1.66 -5.24 18.61
N VAL A 65 -2.39 -4.98 19.69
CA VAL A 65 -2.47 -3.66 20.34
C VAL A 65 -1.11 -3.21 20.83
N GLU A 66 -0.38 -4.03 21.58
CA GLU A 66 0.95 -3.68 22.09
C GLU A 66 1.95 -3.43 20.97
N TRP A 67 1.91 -4.27 19.94
CA TRP A 67 2.79 -4.11 18.79
C TRP A 67 2.51 -2.79 18.05
N LEU A 68 1.24 -2.45 17.82
CA LEU A 68 0.88 -1.21 17.15
C LEU A 68 1.25 0.02 17.97
N HIS A 69 1.02 -0.01 19.28
CA HIS A 69 1.32 1.09 20.19
C HIS A 69 2.80 1.48 20.26
N GLN A 70 3.72 0.57 19.90
CA GLN A 70 5.16 0.87 19.85
C GLN A 70 5.52 1.95 18.83
N PHE A 71 4.71 2.13 17.77
CA PHE A 71 4.98 3.09 16.68
C PHE A 71 4.48 4.50 16.97
N ASP A 72 3.65 4.65 17.99
CA ASP A 72 3.25 5.93 18.55
C ASP A 72 2.90 5.73 20.04
N PRO A 73 3.90 5.85 20.94
CA PRO A 73 3.70 5.64 22.37
C PRO A 73 2.79 6.69 23.02
N ASP A 74 2.62 7.85 22.37
CA ASP A 74 1.76 8.94 22.85
C ASP A 74 0.30 8.80 22.38
N ALA A 75 0.03 7.88 21.44
CA ALA A 75 -1.32 7.61 20.98
C ALA A 75 -2.19 7.08 22.11
N SER A 76 -3.43 7.57 22.20
CA SER A 76 -4.37 7.06 23.19
C SER A 76 -4.76 5.60 22.88
N LYS A 77 -5.12 4.83 23.90
CA LYS A 77 -5.66 3.49 23.70
C LYS A 77 -6.88 3.49 22.79
N GLN A 78 -7.68 4.54 22.84
CA GLN A 78 -8.86 4.69 22.00
C GLN A 78 -8.48 4.84 20.51
N ASP A 79 -7.43 5.60 20.22
CA ASP A 79 -6.94 5.77 18.84
C ASP A 79 -6.41 4.46 18.28
N ILE A 80 -5.60 3.73 19.07
CA ILE A 80 -5.08 2.41 18.69
C ILE A 80 -6.22 1.41 18.41
N HIS A 81 -7.21 1.31 19.31
CA HIS A 81 -8.37 0.46 19.11
C HIS A 81 -9.24 0.92 17.94
N GLY A 82 -9.35 2.23 17.72
CA GLY A 82 -10.08 2.82 16.59
C GLY A 82 -9.47 2.42 15.25
N LEU A 83 -8.14 2.48 15.13
CA LEU A 83 -7.41 2.05 13.93
C LEU A 83 -7.55 0.53 13.69
N LEU A 84 -7.39 -0.26 14.74
CA LEU A 84 -7.59 -1.71 14.68
C LEU A 84 -9.01 -2.05 14.22
N GLY A 85 -10.02 -1.38 14.78
CA GLY A 85 -11.42 -1.56 14.39
C GLY A 85 -11.71 -1.19 12.93
N GLN A 86 -11.08 -0.14 12.38
CA GLN A 86 -11.20 0.22 10.97
C GLN A 86 -10.67 -0.88 10.04
N MET A 87 -9.70 -1.67 10.51
CA MET A 87 -9.13 -2.81 9.81
C MET A 87 -9.65 -4.15 10.33
N LEU A 88 -10.89 -4.16 10.85
CA LEU A 88 -11.64 -5.36 11.24
C LEU A 88 -11.00 -6.18 12.37
N PHE A 89 -10.17 -5.58 13.21
CA PHE A 89 -9.78 -6.17 14.50
C PHE A 89 -10.82 -5.77 15.55
N ALA A 90 -11.84 -6.59 15.72
CA ALA A 90 -12.93 -6.30 16.64
C ALA A 90 -12.73 -6.96 18.01
N GLY A 91 -13.10 -6.25 19.07
CA GLY A 91 -13.12 -6.80 20.44
C GLY A 91 -11.82 -7.44 20.89
N GLU A 92 -11.87 -8.73 21.18
CA GLU A 92 -10.72 -9.53 21.67
C GLU A 92 -9.62 -9.78 20.63
N GLU A 93 -9.88 -9.57 19.34
CA GLU A 93 -8.90 -9.81 18.28
C GLU A 93 -7.67 -8.90 18.40
N GLY A 94 -7.85 -7.66 18.90
CA GLY A 94 -6.74 -6.76 19.19
C GLY A 94 -5.75 -7.29 20.23
N TYR A 95 -6.19 -8.19 21.08
CA TYR A 95 -5.34 -8.84 22.09
C TYR A 95 -4.75 -10.18 21.63
N LYS A 96 -4.99 -10.57 20.39
CA LYS A 96 -4.41 -11.78 19.81
C LYS A 96 -2.89 -11.65 19.75
N PRO A 97 -2.12 -12.68 20.17
CA PRO A 97 -0.67 -12.67 20.02
C PRO A 97 -0.25 -12.55 18.57
N THR A 98 0.74 -11.71 18.28
CA THR A 98 1.24 -11.48 16.91
C THR A 98 1.74 -12.76 16.24
N ALA A 99 2.23 -13.73 17.02
CA ALA A 99 2.65 -15.04 16.52
C ALA A 99 1.48 -15.91 16.03
N ALA A 100 0.23 -15.60 16.40
CA ALA A 100 -0.96 -16.37 16.05
C ALA A 100 -1.80 -15.68 14.94
N LEU A 101 -1.32 -14.58 14.37
CA LEU A 101 -2.00 -13.89 13.29
C LEU A 101 -1.94 -14.70 11.98
N SER A 102 -3.05 -14.76 11.28
CA SER A 102 -3.09 -15.23 9.89
C SER A 102 -2.39 -14.24 8.95
N GLY A 103 -2.13 -14.65 7.71
CA GLY A 103 -1.55 -13.74 6.70
C GLY A 103 -2.38 -12.48 6.48
N GLY A 104 -3.71 -12.62 6.40
CA GLY A 104 -4.63 -11.48 6.26
C GLY A 104 -4.65 -10.57 7.49
N GLU A 105 -4.65 -11.14 8.70
CA GLU A 105 -4.55 -10.36 9.94
C GLU A 105 -3.20 -9.62 10.04
N THR A 106 -2.12 -10.27 9.63
CA THR A 106 -0.79 -9.64 9.53
C THR A 106 -0.82 -8.44 8.60
N ALA A 107 -1.37 -8.60 7.40
CA ALA A 107 -1.52 -7.51 6.43
C ALA A 107 -2.34 -6.34 7.00
N ARG A 108 -3.49 -6.62 7.61
CA ARG A 108 -4.35 -5.61 8.24
C ARG A 108 -3.64 -4.87 9.38
N LEU A 109 -2.86 -5.57 10.20
CA LEU A 109 -2.09 -4.94 11.27
C LEU A 109 -0.98 -4.02 10.73
N LEU A 110 -0.33 -4.40 9.63
CA LEU A 110 0.63 -3.56 8.92
C LEU A 110 -0.03 -2.29 8.35
N PHE A 111 -1.26 -2.39 7.82
CA PHE A 111 -2.02 -1.21 7.42
C PHE A 111 -2.33 -0.30 8.59
N CYS A 112 -2.72 -0.83 9.76
CA CYS A 112 -2.91 -0.03 10.97
C CYS A 112 -1.65 0.77 11.32
N ARG A 113 -0.47 0.14 11.23
CA ARG A 113 0.81 0.83 11.47
C ARG A 113 1.03 1.99 10.49
N ILE A 114 0.80 1.75 9.20
CA ILE A 114 0.94 2.80 8.17
C ILE A 114 -0.04 3.94 8.45
N MET A 115 -1.29 3.64 8.77
CA MET A 115 -2.30 4.67 9.10
C MET A 115 -1.92 5.47 10.35
N LEU A 116 -1.35 4.81 11.37
CA LEU A 116 -0.89 5.47 12.60
C LEU A 116 0.23 6.49 12.32
N GLN A 117 1.14 6.17 11.41
CA GLN A 117 2.25 7.03 11.01
C GLN A 117 1.84 8.23 10.14
N LYS A 118 0.60 8.25 9.63
CA LYS A 118 0.00 9.34 8.84
C LYS A 118 0.91 9.84 7.70
N PRO A 119 1.45 8.96 6.84
CA PRO A 119 2.27 9.40 5.72
C PRO A 119 1.44 10.24 4.75
N ASN A 120 2.09 11.08 3.92
CA ASN A 120 1.42 11.81 2.85
C ASN A 120 1.58 11.17 1.47
N VAL A 121 2.40 10.13 1.39
CA VAL A 121 2.52 9.25 0.22
C VAL A 121 2.39 7.80 0.66
N LEU A 122 1.53 7.03 0.01
CA LEU A 122 1.41 5.58 0.18
C LEU A 122 1.94 4.87 -1.06
N ILE A 123 2.75 3.85 -0.84
CA ILE A 123 3.20 2.93 -1.88
C ILE A 123 2.77 1.54 -1.47
N LEU A 124 1.87 0.93 -2.26
CA LEU A 124 1.24 -0.35 -1.96
C LEU A 124 1.53 -1.33 -3.10
N ASP A 125 2.28 -2.38 -2.80
CA ASP A 125 2.64 -3.42 -3.78
C ASP A 125 1.86 -4.71 -3.47
N GLU A 126 0.85 -5.01 -4.30
CA GLU A 126 -0.09 -6.15 -4.19
C GLU A 126 -0.75 -6.25 -2.80
N PRO A 127 -1.38 -5.17 -2.30
CA PRO A 127 -1.90 -5.12 -0.93
C PRO A 127 -3.10 -6.04 -0.68
N THR A 128 -3.74 -6.52 -1.74
CA THR A 128 -4.91 -7.42 -1.68
C THR A 128 -4.53 -8.88 -1.51
N ASN A 129 -3.26 -9.23 -1.70
CA ASN A 129 -2.80 -10.58 -1.49
C ASN A 129 -3.04 -11.03 -0.04
N HIS A 130 -3.65 -12.20 0.12
CA HIS A 130 -4.02 -12.81 1.40
C HIS A 130 -5.15 -12.10 2.19
N LEU A 131 -5.77 -11.04 1.64
CA LEU A 131 -6.95 -10.42 2.22
C LEU A 131 -8.23 -11.14 1.78
N ASP A 132 -9.20 -11.23 2.67
CA ASP A 132 -10.56 -11.60 2.34
C ASP A 132 -11.33 -10.40 1.73
N LEU A 133 -12.49 -10.65 1.15
CA LEU A 133 -13.30 -9.64 0.48
C LEU A 133 -13.67 -8.47 1.42
N GLU A 134 -13.96 -8.76 2.68
CA GLU A 134 -14.32 -7.72 3.66
C GLU A 134 -13.13 -6.79 3.95
N SER A 135 -11.94 -7.36 4.08
CA SER A 135 -10.69 -6.61 4.25
C SER A 135 -10.31 -5.78 3.01
N ILE A 136 -10.54 -6.31 1.81
CA ILE A 136 -10.34 -5.56 0.55
C ILE A 136 -11.30 -4.37 0.49
N ASN A 137 -12.56 -4.55 0.85
CA ASN A 137 -13.54 -3.47 0.91
C ASN A 137 -13.14 -2.40 1.94
N ALA A 138 -12.68 -2.81 3.13
CA ALA A 138 -12.21 -1.88 4.14
C ALA A 138 -11.00 -1.06 3.64
N LEU A 139 -10.04 -1.72 2.98
CA LEU A 139 -8.89 -1.07 2.35
C LEU A 139 -9.33 -0.08 1.26
N SER A 140 -10.25 -0.48 0.38
CA SER A 140 -10.81 0.36 -0.68
C SER A 140 -11.41 1.65 -0.11
N VAL A 141 -12.27 1.54 0.90
CA VAL A 141 -12.87 2.71 1.58
C VAL A 141 -11.81 3.61 2.21
N ALA A 142 -10.79 3.03 2.84
CA ALA A 142 -9.69 3.79 3.44
C ALA A 142 -8.88 4.55 2.38
N LEU A 143 -8.57 3.91 1.25
CA LEU A 143 -7.83 4.53 0.14
C LEU A 143 -8.63 5.63 -0.56
N GLN A 144 -9.95 5.47 -0.71
CA GLN A 144 -10.82 6.52 -1.27
C GLN A 144 -10.81 7.78 -0.41
N LYS A 145 -10.84 7.64 0.92
CA LYS A 145 -10.82 8.75 1.90
C LYS A 145 -9.44 9.35 2.10
N TYR A 146 -8.39 8.64 1.73
CA TYR A 146 -7.03 9.12 1.93
C TYR A 146 -6.72 10.33 1.04
N GLU A 147 -6.30 11.44 1.63
CA GLU A 147 -6.09 12.72 0.92
C GLU A 147 -4.70 12.83 0.27
N GLY A 148 -3.75 11.96 0.64
CA GLY A 148 -2.40 11.96 0.10
C GLY A 148 -2.28 11.34 -1.29
N THR A 149 -1.04 11.14 -1.74
CA THR A 149 -0.73 10.44 -2.98
C THR A 149 -0.61 8.93 -2.74
N VAL A 150 -1.18 8.13 -3.62
CA VAL A 150 -1.10 6.66 -3.59
C VAL A 150 -0.47 6.16 -4.87
N PHE A 151 0.52 5.27 -4.74
CA PHE A 151 0.99 4.39 -5.80
C PHE A 151 0.51 2.98 -5.46
N LEU A 152 -0.29 2.39 -6.34
CA LEU A 152 -0.93 1.10 -6.12
C LEU A 152 -0.56 0.13 -7.24
N VAL A 153 0.04 -0.98 -6.89
CA VAL A 153 0.17 -2.16 -7.76
C VAL A 153 -0.81 -3.20 -7.25
N THR A 154 -1.75 -3.62 -8.07
CA THR A 154 -2.69 -4.68 -7.74
C THR A 154 -3.21 -5.35 -9.00
N HIS A 155 -3.78 -6.53 -8.87
CA HIS A 155 -4.53 -7.24 -9.89
C HIS A 155 -6.05 -7.24 -9.63
N ASP A 156 -6.47 -6.58 -8.57
CA ASP A 156 -7.88 -6.42 -8.20
C ASP A 156 -8.49 -5.26 -8.99
N GLU A 157 -9.29 -5.58 -10.01
CA GLU A 157 -9.91 -4.61 -10.91
C GLU A 157 -10.92 -3.73 -10.15
N ASP A 158 -11.70 -4.30 -9.23
CA ASP A 158 -12.68 -3.55 -8.44
C ASP A 158 -11.99 -2.49 -7.56
N LEU A 159 -10.83 -2.82 -6.99
CA LEU A 159 -10.04 -1.88 -6.22
C LEU A 159 -9.43 -0.79 -7.13
N MET A 160 -8.95 -1.15 -8.32
CA MET A 160 -8.43 -0.17 -9.29
C MET A 160 -9.53 0.81 -9.71
N ASP A 161 -10.70 0.32 -10.07
CA ASP A 161 -11.85 1.15 -10.49
C ASP A 161 -12.34 2.06 -9.38
N ALA A 162 -12.34 1.58 -8.14
CA ALA A 162 -12.79 2.34 -6.99
C ALA A 162 -11.86 3.50 -6.60
N VAL A 163 -10.53 3.39 -6.88
CA VAL A 163 -9.56 4.35 -6.33
C VAL A 163 -8.79 5.15 -7.38
N ALA A 164 -8.58 4.63 -8.60
CA ALA A 164 -7.69 5.23 -9.56
C ALA A 164 -8.17 6.61 -10.04
N THR A 165 -7.26 7.58 -9.98
CA THR A 165 -7.42 8.90 -10.61
C THR A 165 -6.38 9.14 -11.72
N ARG A 166 -5.45 8.19 -11.86
CA ARG A 166 -4.37 8.21 -12.84
C ARG A 166 -3.83 6.79 -13.04
N VAL A 167 -3.49 6.43 -14.25
CA VAL A 167 -2.96 5.11 -14.59
C VAL A 167 -1.56 5.23 -15.20
N TRP A 168 -0.63 4.48 -14.63
CA TRP A 168 0.71 4.28 -15.21
C TRP A 168 0.79 2.90 -15.83
N LYS A 169 0.73 2.83 -17.17
CA LYS A 169 0.95 1.59 -17.90
C LYS A 169 2.43 1.34 -18.07
N VAL A 170 2.93 0.29 -17.43
CA VAL A 170 4.32 -0.17 -17.56
C VAL A 170 4.40 -1.18 -18.70
N ALA A 171 5.10 -0.85 -19.78
CA ALA A 171 5.26 -1.73 -20.94
C ALA A 171 6.58 -1.42 -21.67
N HIS A 172 7.27 -2.47 -22.12
CA HIS A 172 8.50 -2.36 -22.93
C HIS A 172 9.58 -1.43 -22.35
N GLY A 173 9.74 -1.44 -21.02
CA GLY A 173 10.71 -0.57 -20.32
C GLY A 173 10.29 0.91 -20.20
N HIS A 174 9.06 1.25 -20.58
CA HIS A 174 8.52 2.60 -20.50
C HIS A 174 7.30 2.67 -19.59
N VAL A 175 7.08 3.85 -19.01
CA VAL A 175 5.85 4.19 -18.29
C VAL A 175 5.03 5.13 -19.16
N HIS A 176 3.83 4.68 -19.54
CA HIS A 176 2.85 5.50 -20.23
C HIS A 176 1.86 6.06 -19.22
N ASP A 177 1.84 7.37 -19.10
CA ASP A 177 1.03 8.10 -18.14
C ASP A 177 -0.33 8.46 -18.75
N PHE A 178 -1.40 7.98 -18.13
CA PHE A 178 -2.78 8.29 -18.50
C PHE A 178 -3.47 9.02 -17.35
N LYS A 179 -3.97 10.22 -17.63
CA LYS A 179 -4.71 11.03 -16.66
C LYS A 179 -6.20 10.72 -16.76
N GLY A 180 -6.70 9.94 -15.83
CA GLY A 180 -8.09 9.50 -15.80
C GLY A 180 -8.25 8.28 -14.89
N THR A 181 -9.48 7.80 -14.80
CA THR A 181 -9.82 6.58 -14.04
C THR A 181 -9.33 5.33 -14.76
N HIS A 182 -9.36 4.20 -14.06
CA HIS A 182 -9.01 2.91 -14.67
C HIS A 182 -10.02 2.51 -15.76
N GLU A 183 -11.31 2.74 -15.56
CA GLU A 183 -12.36 2.51 -16.57
C GLU A 183 -12.13 3.33 -17.85
N GLU A 184 -11.77 4.61 -17.73
CA GLU A 184 -11.46 5.48 -18.87
C GLU A 184 -10.22 4.99 -19.63
N PHE A 185 -9.20 4.50 -18.91
CA PHE A 185 -8.01 3.91 -19.49
C PHE A 185 -8.32 2.65 -20.29
N GLU A 186 -9.12 1.73 -19.73
CA GLU A 186 -9.53 0.50 -20.41
C GLU A 186 -10.35 0.82 -21.68
N ALA A 187 -11.30 1.75 -21.59
CA ALA A 187 -12.09 2.20 -22.75
C ALA A 187 -11.20 2.79 -23.86
N ALA A 188 -10.21 3.60 -23.51
CA ALA A 188 -9.26 4.20 -24.46
C ALA A 188 -8.35 3.14 -25.13
N THR A 189 -7.92 2.13 -24.38
CA THR A 189 -7.05 1.07 -24.91
C THR A 189 -7.79 0.03 -25.72
N ALA A 190 -9.07 -0.24 -25.41
CA ALA A 190 -9.92 -1.15 -26.19
C ALA A 190 -10.20 -0.60 -27.61
N THR A 191 -10.19 0.74 -27.77
CA THR A 191 -10.54 1.41 -29.03
C THR A 191 -9.34 1.53 -29.99
N THR A 192 -8.12 1.21 -29.54
CA THR A 192 -6.91 1.25 -30.40
C THR A 192 -6.69 -0.13 -31.01
N PRO A 193 -6.92 -0.33 -32.34
CA PRO A 193 -6.64 -1.61 -33.00
C PRO A 193 -5.14 -1.92 -32.91
N LYS A 194 -4.85 -3.23 -32.71
CA LYS A 194 -3.49 -3.78 -32.62
C LYS A 194 -2.71 -3.58 -33.93
#